data_206db2513a5f27735af1ccc30e12c265
#
_entry.id   206db2513a5f27735af1ccc30e12c265
#
_cell.length_a   1.000
_cell.length_b   1.000
_cell.length_c   1.000
_cell.angle_alpha   90.00
_cell.angle_beta   90.00
_cell.angle_gamma   90.00
#
_symmetry.space_group_name_H-M   'P 1'
#
loop_
_entity.id
_entity.type
_entity.pdbx_description
1 polymer ?
#
loop_
_entity_poly.entity_id
_entity_poly.type
_entity_poly.pdbx_seq_one_letter_code
_entity_poly.pdbx_strand_id
1 'polypeptide(L)'
;MRVDLGARAGQNRRMKQGLPYVPDGRVIGLLGGSFDPAHKGHVHITREALKRFGLDEVWWLVSPGNPLKAEGPAPIAERMARARDVMQHPRVKISDFEQRAGTRYTAETLRALMAVYPKVRFVWLMGADNLAQFDQWRDWRWIMEHVPVGVLARPEERLRARGATAAEIYRRFRLQSRESHALGQSVAPAWCFVNVPMRDISSSDIRARGAW
;
A
#
# COMPACT_ATOMS: atom_id res chain seq x y z
N MET A 1 -13.35 29.45 -18.07
CA MET A 1 -12.86 28.12 -18.47
C MET A 1 -13.77 27.06 -17.83
N ARG A 2 -14.76 26.56 -18.60
CA ARG A 2 -15.67 25.51 -18.11
C ARG A 2 -14.90 24.19 -18.09
N VAL A 3 -14.58 23.68 -16.91
CA VAL A 3 -14.00 22.34 -16.75
C VAL A 3 -15.08 21.32 -17.10
N ASP A 4 -14.80 20.47 -18.07
CA ASP A 4 -15.72 19.43 -18.55
C ASP A 4 -15.96 18.36 -17.48
N LEU A 5 -16.98 18.59 -16.65
CA LEU A 5 -17.42 17.69 -15.58
C LEU A 5 -18.00 16.38 -16.13
N GLY A 6 -18.48 16.36 -17.37
CA GLY A 6 -19.09 15.18 -18.01
C GLY A 6 -18.05 14.13 -18.40
N ALA A 7 -16.91 14.53 -18.95
CA ALA A 7 -15.84 13.61 -19.34
C ALA A 7 -15.20 12.92 -18.11
N ARG A 8 -15.01 13.65 -17.01
CA ARG A 8 -14.52 13.10 -15.74
C ARG A 8 -15.49 12.10 -15.09
N ALA A 9 -16.80 12.35 -15.17
CA ALA A 9 -17.82 11.43 -14.65
C ALA A 9 -17.87 10.11 -15.44
N GLY A 10 -17.74 10.17 -16.77
CA GLY A 10 -17.69 9.00 -17.65
C GLY A 10 -16.43 8.16 -17.46
N GLN A 11 -15.28 8.81 -17.27
CA GLN A 11 -14.00 8.14 -16.99
C GLN A 11 -13.99 7.46 -15.62
N ASN A 12 -14.54 8.11 -14.58
CA ASN A 12 -14.70 7.53 -13.25
C ASN A 12 -15.67 6.33 -13.26
N ARG A 13 -16.73 6.36 -14.09
CA ARG A 13 -17.68 5.25 -14.21
C ARG A 13 -17.02 4.02 -14.86
N ARG A 14 -16.20 4.20 -15.89
CA ARG A 14 -15.43 3.11 -16.53
C ARG A 14 -14.37 2.53 -15.60
N MET A 15 -13.68 3.36 -14.83
CA MET A 15 -12.70 2.88 -13.83
C MET A 15 -13.37 2.11 -12.70
N LYS A 16 -14.60 2.42 -12.31
CA LYS A 16 -15.34 1.68 -11.27
C LYS A 16 -15.79 0.29 -11.69
N GLN A 17 -15.90 0.01 -12.99
CA GLN A 17 -16.29 -1.32 -13.48
C GLN A 17 -15.28 -2.39 -13.04
N GLY A 18 -15.73 -3.38 -12.25
CA GLY A 18 -14.90 -4.46 -11.73
C GLY A 18 -13.99 -4.10 -10.55
N LEU A 19 -14.12 -2.89 -9.99
CA LEU A 19 -13.49 -2.53 -8.72
C LEU A 19 -14.41 -2.88 -7.54
N PRO A 20 -13.86 -3.18 -6.36
CA PRO A 20 -14.64 -3.50 -5.18
C PRO A 20 -15.62 -2.36 -4.83
N TYR A 21 -16.86 -2.72 -4.52
CA TYR A 21 -17.76 -1.78 -3.86
C TYR A 21 -17.27 -1.51 -2.44
N VAL A 22 -17.20 -0.25 -2.06
CA VAL A 22 -16.82 0.19 -0.71
C VAL A 22 -17.84 1.22 -0.22
N PRO A 23 -18.48 0.98 0.92
CA PRO A 23 -19.33 1.98 1.57
C PRO A 23 -18.57 3.25 1.93
N ASP A 24 -19.26 4.38 1.97
CA ASP A 24 -18.71 5.65 2.40
C ASP A 24 -18.16 5.56 3.84
N GLY A 25 -17.08 6.29 4.11
CA GLY A 25 -16.46 6.38 5.44
C GLY A 25 -15.57 5.20 5.83
N ARG A 26 -15.49 4.15 5.01
CA ARG A 26 -14.58 3.02 5.28
C ARG A 26 -13.11 3.42 5.23
N VAL A 27 -12.32 2.71 6.03
CA VAL A 27 -10.86 2.86 6.11
C VAL A 27 -10.18 1.68 5.44
N ILE A 28 -9.48 1.94 4.35
CA ILE A 28 -8.82 0.92 3.53
C ILE A 28 -7.31 1.07 3.62
N GLY A 29 -6.64 0.02 4.12
CA GLY A 29 -5.19 -0.08 4.01
C GLY A 29 -4.79 -0.49 2.60
N LEU A 30 -3.81 0.19 2.01
CA LEU A 30 -3.27 -0.11 0.69
C LEU A 30 -1.87 -0.66 0.82
N LEU A 31 -1.66 -1.90 0.41
CA LEU A 31 -0.36 -2.55 0.37
C LEU A 31 0.05 -2.77 -1.09
N GLY A 32 0.96 -1.92 -1.59
CA GLY A 32 1.51 -2.03 -2.93
C GLY A 32 2.70 -2.97 -3.00
N GLY A 33 2.85 -3.68 -4.11
CA GLY A 33 4.00 -4.54 -4.34
C GLY A 33 3.92 -5.32 -5.64
N SER A 34 5.05 -5.89 -6.06
CA SER A 34 5.07 -6.81 -7.20
C SER A 34 4.37 -8.13 -6.89
N PHE A 35 4.41 -8.58 -5.64
CA PHE A 35 3.91 -9.89 -5.19
C PHE A 35 4.40 -11.04 -6.09
N ASP A 36 5.69 -11.06 -6.33
CA ASP A 36 6.38 -11.93 -7.28
C ASP A 36 7.41 -12.87 -6.61
N PRO A 37 6.96 -13.96 -5.97
CA PRO A 37 5.56 -14.27 -5.66
C PRO A 37 5.03 -13.63 -4.37
N ALA A 38 3.71 -13.66 -4.20
CA ALA A 38 3.08 -13.43 -2.91
C ALA A 38 3.45 -14.57 -1.93
N HIS A 39 3.69 -14.24 -0.67
CA HIS A 39 4.14 -15.22 0.34
C HIS A 39 3.58 -14.91 1.75
N LYS A 40 3.83 -15.83 2.69
CA LYS A 40 3.34 -15.73 4.08
C LYS A 40 3.80 -14.46 4.83
N GLY A 41 4.90 -13.82 4.40
CA GLY A 41 5.33 -12.52 4.93
C GLY A 41 4.32 -11.41 4.61
N HIS A 42 3.81 -11.34 3.36
CA HIS A 42 2.76 -10.39 2.99
C HIS A 42 1.46 -10.63 3.77
N VAL A 43 1.09 -11.92 3.96
CA VAL A 43 -0.08 -12.30 4.78
C VAL A 43 0.07 -11.81 6.22
N HIS A 44 1.26 -11.99 6.79
CA HIS A 44 1.54 -11.59 8.16
C HIS A 44 1.45 -10.06 8.33
N ILE A 45 2.13 -9.30 7.47
CA ILE A 45 2.07 -7.83 7.47
C ILE A 45 0.61 -7.35 7.37
N THR A 46 -0.17 -7.93 6.47
CA THR A 46 -1.57 -7.57 6.27
C THR A 46 -2.42 -7.82 7.51
N ARG A 47 -2.25 -8.98 8.15
CA ARG A 47 -2.98 -9.31 9.40
C ARG A 47 -2.61 -8.38 10.54
N GLU A 48 -1.33 -8.04 10.66
CA GLU A 48 -0.86 -7.10 11.68
C GLU A 48 -1.36 -5.67 11.39
N ALA A 49 -1.41 -5.24 10.13
CA ALA A 49 -1.99 -3.96 9.76
C ALA A 49 -3.49 -3.86 10.13
N LEU A 50 -4.28 -4.90 9.80
CA LEU A 50 -5.70 -5.00 10.16
C LEU A 50 -5.95 -4.91 11.67
N LYS A 51 -5.05 -5.46 12.49
CA LYS A 51 -5.16 -5.43 13.95
C LYS A 51 -4.81 -4.05 14.53
N ARG A 52 -3.86 -3.35 13.92
CA ARG A 52 -3.19 -2.22 14.56
C ARG A 52 -3.65 -0.86 14.08
N PHE A 53 -3.98 -0.70 12.81
CA PHE A 53 -4.17 0.62 12.20
C PHE A 53 -5.63 1.05 12.04
N GLY A 54 -6.58 0.36 12.69
CA GLY A 54 -7.99 0.72 12.62
C GLY A 54 -8.58 0.61 11.21
N LEU A 55 -8.15 -0.41 10.46
CA LEU A 55 -8.56 -0.63 9.07
C LEU A 55 -9.80 -1.52 9.00
N ASP A 56 -10.72 -1.19 8.11
CA ASP A 56 -11.86 -2.05 7.76
C ASP A 56 -11.44 -3.18 6.82
N GLU A 57 -10.64 -2.85 5.81
CA GLU A 57 -10.10 -3.79 4.81
C GLU A 57 -8.65 -3.45 4.48
N VAL A 58 -7.95 -4.40 3.84
CA VAL A 58 -6.66 -4.14 3.18
C VAL A 58 -6.75 -4.57 1.73
N TRP A 59 -6.28 -3.71 0.82
CA TRP A 59 -6.17 -4.03 -0.59
C TRP A 59 -4.70 -4.25 -0.95
N TRP A 60 -4.43 -5.39 -1.57
CA TRP A 60 -3.16 -5.64 -2.20
C TRP A 60 -3.21 -5.08 -3.62
N LEU A 61 -2.41 -4.07 -3.89
CA LEU A 61 -2.27 -3.48 -5.21
C LEU A 61 -1.10 -4.18 -5.91
N VAL A 62 -1.43 -5.12 -6.81
CA VAL A 62 -0.43 -5.85 -7.58
C VAL A 62 0.08 -4.96 -8.70
N SER A 63 1.32 -4.47 -8.57
CA SER A 63 1.89 -3.54 -9.54
C SER A 63 2.22 -4.22 -10.87
N PRO A 64 2.07 -3.52 -12.01
CA PRO A 64 2.51 -4.03 -13.31
C PRO A 64 4.00 -4.36 -13.35
N GLY A 65 4.81 -3.60 -12.62
CA GLY A 65 6.25 -3.78 -12.45
C GLY A 65 6.83 -2.66 -11.60
N ASN A 66 8.03 -2.90 -11.05
CA ASN A 66 8.77 -1.85 -10.37
C ASN A 66 9.62 -1.11 -11.41
N PRO A 67 9.40 0.20 -11.64
CA PRO A 67 10.18 0.97 -12.63
C PRO A 67 11.69 1.05 -12.32
N LEU A 68 12.08 0.71 -11.10
CA LEU A 68 13.48 0.69 -10.65
C LEU A 68 14.18 -0.66 -10.87
N LYS A 69 13.46 -1.69 -11.39
CA LYS A 69 14.03 -3.01 -11.66
C LYS A 69 14.26 -3.20 -13.17
N ALA A 70 15.43 -3.72 -13.54
CA ALA A 70 15.78 -4.01 -14.93
C ALA A 70 14.97 -5.16 -15.53
N GLU A 71 14.66 -6.18 -14.72
CA GLU A 71 13.82 -7.31 -15.13
C GLU A 71 12.40 -7.15 -14.62
N GLY A 72 11.42 -7.36 -15.51
CA GLY A 72 10.01 -7.34 -15.17
C GLY A 72 9.63 -8.55 -14.30
N PRO A 73 8.57 -8.42 -13.48
CA PRO A 73 8.04 -9.56 -12.73
C PRO A 73 7.28 -10.51 -13.65
N ALA A 74 6.95 -11.71 -13.14
CA ALA A 74 6.06 -12.67 -13.79
C ALA A 74 4.71 -12.01 -14.20
N PRO A 75 3.96 -12.61 -15.16
CA PRO A 75 2.68 -12.05 -15.62
C PRO A 75 1.75 -11.70 -14.46
N ILE A 76 1.08 -10.55 -14.55
CA ILE A 76 0.24 -10.04 -13.45
C ILE A 76 -0.88 -11.03 -13.07
N ALA A 77 -1.44 -11.74 -14.05
CA ALA A 77 -2.49 -12.74 -13.83
C ALA A 77 -2.01 -13.87 -12.91
N GLU A 78 -0.80 -14.38 -13.13
CA GLU A 78 -0.19 -15.44 -12.31
C GLU A 78 0.08 -14.94 -10.89
N ARG A 79 0.66 -13.75 -10.75
CA ARG A 79 0.93 -13.12 -9.45
C ARG A 79 -0.35 -12.87 -8.66
N MET A 80 -1.43 -12.44 -9.33
CA MET A 80 -2.74 -12.26 -8.69
C MET A 80 -3.36 -13.60 -8.28
N ALA A 81 -3.26 -14.65 -9.12
CA ALA A 81 -3.73 -15.99 -8.77
C ALA A 81 -3.00 -16.48 -7.52
N ARG A 82 -1.67 -16.41 -7.51
CA ARG A 82 -0.86 -16.79 -6.34
C ARG A 82 -1.19 -15.95 -5.10
N ALA A 83 -1.43 -14.66 -5.27
CA ALA A 83 -1.82 -13.78 -4.17
C ALA A 83 -3.15 -14.21 -3.53
N ARG A 84 -4.15 -14.63 -4.35
CA ARG A 84 -5.43 -15.14 -3.87
C ARG A 84 -5.29 -16.49 -3.16
N ASP A 85 -4.42 -17.36 -3.64
CA ASP A 85 -4.15 -18.67 -3.00
C ASP A 85 -3.53 -18.49 -1.61
N VAL A 86 -2.59 -17.55 -1.48
CA VAL A 86 -1.86 -17.34 -0.24
C VAL A 86 -2.67 -16.51 0.76
N MET A 87 -3.48 -15.55 0.28
CA MET A 87 -4.26 -14.63 1.12
C MET A 87 -5.76 -14.93 1.02
N GLN A 88 -6.23 -15.76 1.93
CA GLN A 88 -7.64 -16.08 2.10
C GLN A 88 -8.17 -15.40 3.38
N HIS A 89 -8.61 -14.16 3.23
CA HIS A 89 -9.16 -13.38 4.35
C HIS A 89 -10.30 -12.49 3.86
N PRO A 90 -11.50 -12.48 4.53
CA PRO A 90 -12.68 -11.77 4.03
C PRO A 90 -12.51 -10.25 3.92
N ARG A 91 -11.62 -9.68 4.73
CA ARG A 91 -11.29 -8.23 4.70
C ARG A 91 -10.06 -7.89 3.84
N VAL A 92 -9.68 -8.79 2.91
CA VAL A 92 -8.55 -8.51 1.99
C VAL A 92 -9.01 -8.67 0.55
N LYS A 93 -8.68 -7.67 -0.27
CA LYS A 93 -8.94 -7.68 -1.72
C LYS A 93 -7.62 -7.68 -2.48
N ILE A 94 -7.55 -8.46 -3.55
CA ILE A 94 -6.41 -8.44 -4.48
C ILE A 94 -6.85 -7.68 -5.72
N SER A 95 -6.09 -6.64 -6.08
CA SER A 95 -6.48 -5.70 -7.14
C SER A 95 -5.34 -5.43 -8.12
N ASP A 96 -5.69 -5.35 -9.39
CA ASP A 96 -4.88 -4.91 -10.51
C ASP A 96 -5.11 -3.42 -10.84
N PHE A 97 -5.52 -2.64 -9.85
CA PHE A 97 -5.93 -1.24 -10.04
C PHE A 97 -4.87 -0.42 -10.79
N GLU A 98 -3.60 -0.57 -10.46
CA GLU A 98 -2.51 0.18 -11.12
C GLU A 98 -2.45 -0.09 -12.63
N GLN A 99 -2.59 -1.36 -13.04
CA GLN A 99 -2.62 -1.72 -14.45
C GLN A 99 -3.83 -1.10 -15.15
N ARG A 100 -5.01 -1.16 -14.54
CA ARG A 100 -6.27 -0.64 -15.11
C ARG A 100 -6.29 0.89 -15.18
N ALA A 101 -5.71 1.55 -14.19
CA ALA A 101 -5.59 3.00 -14.13
C ALA A 101 -4.42 3.55 -14.98
N GLY A 102 -3.53 2.67 -15.46
CA GLY A 102 -2.33 3.06 -16.20
C GLY A 102 -1.31 3.82 -15.35
N THR A 103 -1.33 3.63 -14.03
CA THR A 103 -0.42 4.30 -13.11
C THR A 103 0.84 3.47 -12.87
N ARG A 104 1.99 4.14 -12.70
CA ARG A 104 3.29 3.52 -12.44
C ARG A 104 3.86 3.88 -11.08
N TYR A 105 3.49 5.03 -10.55
CA TYR A 105 4.03 5.57 -9.31
C TYR A 105 2.94 5.61 -8.24
N THR A 106 3.32 5.32 -7.01
CA THR A 106 2.40 5.25 -5.86
C THR A 106 1.55 6.51 -5.70
N ALA A 107 2.14 7.70 -5.86
CA ALA A 107 1.40 8.95 -5.75
C ALA A 107 0.31 9.08 -6.83
N GLU A 108 0.55 8.62 -8.05
CA GLU A 108 -0.43 8.61 -9.14
C GLU A 108 -1.57 7.64 -8.82
N THR A 109 -1.22 6.44 -8.33
CA THR A 109 -2.19 5.42 -7.91
C THR A 109 -3.09 5.94 -6.79
N LEU A 110 -2.51 6.59 -5.78
CA LEU A 110 -3.26 7.16 -4.67
C LEU A 110 -4.21 8.29 -5.14
N ARG A 111 -3.74 9.21 -6.00
CA ARG A 111 -4.59 10.26 -6.59
C ARG A 111 -5.77 9.65 -7.35
N ALA A 112 -5.53 8.61 -8.16
CA ALA A 112 -6.57 7.92 -8.92
C ALA A 112 -7.58 7.22 -7.99
N LEU A 113 -7.12 6.51 -6.96
CA LEU A 113 -7.99 5.87 -5.96
C LEU A 113 -8.86 6.88 -5.22
N MET A 114 -8.27 7.99 -4.75
CA MET A 114 -9.01 9.05 -4.05
C MET A 114 -10.04 9.72 -4.96
N ALA A 115 -9.78 9.84 -6.27
CA ALA A 115 -10.75 10.36 -7.24
C ALA A 115 -11.91 9.38 -7.49
N VAL A 116 -11.63 8.06 -7.49
CA VAL A 116 -12.64 7.01 -7.67
C VAL A 116 -13.49 6.81 -6.41
N TYR A 117 -12.88 6.94 -5.24
CA TYR A 117 -13.50 6.72 -3.92
C TYR A 117 -13.37 7.95 -3.00
N PRO A 118 -14.03 9.08 -3.32
CA PRO A 118 -13.80 10.36 -2.63
C PRO A 118 -14.24 10.39 -1.17
N LYS A 119 -15.01 9.40 -0.73
CA LYS A 119 -15.50 9.28 0.64
C LYS A 119 -14.89 8.11 1.41
N VAL A 120 -13.91 7.43 0.83
CA VAL A 120 -13.14 6.37 1.46
C VAL A 120 -11.84 6.96 2.01
N ARG A 121 -11.45 6.51 3.20
CA ARG A 121 -10.16 6.87 3.80
C ARG A 121 -9.13 5.82 3.45
N PHE A 122 -8.00 6.25 2.95
CA PHE A 122 -6.88 5.37 2.62
C PHE A 122 -5.74 5.52 3.61
N VAL A 123 -5.09 4.40 3.92
CA VAL A 123 -3.82 4.35 4.67
C VAL A 123 -2.81 3.59 3.80
N TRP A 124 -1.69 4.22 3.48
CA TRP A 124 -0.62 3.55 2.77
C TRP A 124 0.19 2.67 3.72
N LEU A 125 0.37 1.39 3.39
CA LEU A 125 1.09 0.41 4.18
C LEU A 125 2.43 0.09 3.54
N MET A 126 3.51 0.06 4.34
CA MET A 126 4.85 -0.29 3.84
C MET A 126 5.68 -0.98 4.91
N GLY A 127 6.72 -1.69 4.47
CA GLY A 127 7.78 -2.19 5.33
C GLY A 127 8.80 -1.09 5.71
N ALA A 128 9.63 -1.35 6.68
CA ALA A 128 10.69 -0.43 7.10
C ALA A 128 11.77 -0.22 6.03
N ASP A 129 12.02 -1.24 5.21
CA ASP A 129 12.90 -1.20 4.04
C ASP A 129 12.44 -0.16 3.02
N ASN A 130 11.13 -0.09 2.77
CA ASN A 130 10.54 0.93 1.90
C ASN A 130 10.62 2.33 2.52
N LEU A 131 10.40 2.48 3.84
CA LEU A 131 10.55 3.76 4.51
C LEU A 131 11.99 4.31 4.38
N ALA A 132 13.00 3.43 4.45
CA ALA A 132 14.41 3.80 4.35
C ALA A 132 14.79 4.42 3.01
N GLN A 133 14.04 4.14 1.95
CA GLN A 133 14.23 4.68 0.60
C GLN A 133 13.04 5.48 0.08
N PHE A 134 12.12 5.85 0.97
CA PHE A 134 10.85 6.46 0.59
C PHE A 134 11.03 7.85 -0.02
N ASP A 135 12.06 8.57 0.39
CA ASP A 135 12.45 9.87 -0.16
C ASP A 135 12.93 9.83 -1.62
N GLN A 136 13.19 8.62 -2.16
CA GLN A 136 13.49 8.40 -3.58
C GLN A 136 12.22 8.16 -4.42
N TRP A 137 11.06 7.99 -3.79
CA TRP A 137 9.83 7.75 -4.51
C TRP A 137 9.31 9.06 -5.10
N ARG A 138 8.81 8.97 -6.34
CA ARG A 138 8.22 10.14 -7.00
C ARG A 138 7.07 10.71 -6.17
N ASP A 139 7.10 12.02 -5.95
CA ASP A 139 6.09 12.74 -5.16
C ASP A 139 5.88 12.21 -3.72
N TRP A 140 6.91 11.65 -3.09
CA TRP A 140 6.81 11.05 -1.77
C TRP A 140 6.29 12.02 -0.68
N ARG A 141 6.63 13.33 -0.78
CA ARG A 141 6.10 14.34 0.13
C ARG A 141 4.60 14.48 -0.01
N TRP A 142 4.10 14.48 -1.26
CA TRP A 142 2.66 14.50 -1.51
C TRP A 142 1.98 13.29 -0.85
N ILE A 143 2.57 12.10 -0.89
CA ILE A 143 2.01 10.92 -0.22
C ILE A 143 1.88 11.19 1.29
N MET A 144 2.96 11.64 1.94
CA MET A 144 2.95 11.92 3.38
C MET A 144 1.92 13.00 3.78
N GLU A 145 1.70 13.97 2.91
CA GLU A 145 0.83 15.12 3.15
C GLU A 145 -0.65 14.84 2.87
N HIS A 146 -0.96 13.78 2.14
CA HIS A 146 -2.34 13.50 1.72
C HIS A 146 -2.88 12.15 2.20
N VAL A 147 -2.01 11.21 2.57
CA VAL A 147 -2.42 9.86 2.96
C VAL A 147 -1.66 9.45 4.23
N PRO A 148 -2.36 9.05 5.30
CA PRO A 148 -1.70 8.47 6.47
C PRO A 148 -0.86 7.24 6.10
N VAL A 149 0.31 7.07 6.75
CA VAL A 149 1.27 6.02 6.43
C VAL A 149 1.49 5.08 7.60
N GLY A 150 1.21 3.80 7.40
CA GLY A 150 1.46 2.72 8.37
C GLY A 150 2.72 1.94 8.01
N VAL A 151 3.71 1.96 8.89
CA VAL A 151 4.98 1.24 8.72
C VAL A 151 5.04 0.06 9.65
N LEU A 152 5.22 -1.13 9.07
CA LEU A 152 5.39 -2.39 9.81
C LEU A 152 6.83 -2.86 9.65
N ALA A 153 7.53 -3.04 10.75
CA ALA A 153 8.95 -3.34 10.76
C ALA A 153 9.30 -4.55 11.60
N ARG A 154 10.37 -5.21 11.21
CA ARG A 154 11.08 -6.13 12.09
C ARG A 154 11.76 -5.34 13.20
N PRO A 155 11.93 -5.90 14.40
CA PRO A 155 12.64 -5.23 15.48
C PRO A 155 14.03 -4.72 15.07
N GLU A 156 14.74 -5.48 14.26
CA GLU A 156 16.10 -5.20 13.80
C GLU A 156 16.19 -4.04 12.78
N GLU A 157 15.13 -3.79 12.02
CA GLU A 157 15.09 -2.72 11.00
C GLU A 157 14.79 -1.35 11.60
N ARG A 158 14.49 -1.30 12.90
CA ARG A 158 14.08 -0.07 13.60
C ARG A 158 15.12 1.05 13.52
N LEU A 159 16.40 0.72 13.58
CA LEU A 159 17.49 1.72 13.57
C LEU A 159 17.61 2.36 12.17
N ARG A 160 17.59 1.57 11.10
CA ARG A 160 17.64 2.07 9.73
C ARG A 160 16.44 2.95 9.37
N ALA A 161 15.26 2.53 9.77
CA ALA A 161 14.03 3.27 9.50
C ALA A 161 13.92 4.59 10.27
N ARG A 162 14.55 4.70 11.46
CA ARG A 162 14.56 5.94 12.25
C ARG A 162 15.39 7.04 11.62
N GLY A 163 16.47 6.69 10.91
CA GLY A 163 17.31 7.65 10.17
C GLY A 163 16.81 7.97 8.77
N ALA A 164 15.64 7.45 8.35
CA ALA A 164 15.09 7.75 7.04
C ALA A 164 14.69 9.22 6.93
N THR A 165 15.02 9.85 5.81
CA THR A 165 14.73 11.28 5.54
C THR A 165 13.26 11.63 5.80
N ALA A 166 12.34 10.76 5.34
CA ALA A 166 10.91 10.96 5.55
C ALA A 166 10.52 10.91 7.04
N ALA A 167 11.10 9.98 7.82
CA ALA A 167 10.83 9.85 9.25
C ALA A 167 11.31 11.08 10.03
N GLU A 168 12.45 11.66 9.66
CA GLU A 168 12.99 12.87 10.30
C GLU A 168 12.16 14.10 9.96
N ILE A 169 11.85 14.32 8.69
CA ILE A 169 11.08 15.50 8.25
C ILE A 169 9.67 15.50 8.86
N TYR A 170 9.01 14.34 8.88
CA TYR A 170 7.64 14.21 9.40
C TYR A 170 7.58 13.72 10.85
N ARG A 171 8.68 13.83 11.62
CA ARG A 171 8.78 13.35 13.01
C ARG A 171 7.65 13.82 13.90
N ARG A 172 7.25 15.07 13.81
CA ARG A 172 6.19 15.68 14.64
C ARG A 172 4.79 15.09 14.37
N PHE A 173 4.58 14.45 13.23
CA PHE A 173 3.31 13.83 12.84
C PHE A 173 3.26 12.33 13.11
N ARG A 174 4.24 11.81 13.82
CA ARG A 174 4.33 10.41 14.15
C ARG A 174 3.45 10.08 15.35
N LEU A 175 2.48 9.17 15.15
CA LEU A 175 1.74 8.55 16.24
C LEU A 175 2.62 7.55 17.01
N GLN A 176 2.42 7.46 18.31
CA GLN A 176 3.09 6.43 19.11
C GLN A 176 2.51 5.05 18.76
N SER A 177 3.30 3.99 18.92
CA SER A 177 2.87 2.62 18.60
C SER A 177 1.61 2.19 19.38
N ARG A 178 1.43 2.67 20.60
CA ARG A 178 0.21 2.43 21.41
C ARG A 178 -1.04 3.10 20.85
N GLU A 179 -0.87 4.15 20.05
CA GLU A 179 -1.92 4.94 19.42
C GLU A 179 -2.18 4.51 17.97
N SER A 180 -1.50 3.43 17.52
CA SER A 180 -1.52 2.99 16.11
C SER A 180 -2.94 2.78 15.56
N HIS A 181 -3.90 2.40 16.42
CA HIS A 181 -5.29 2.20 16.00
C HIS A 181 -5.96 3.49 15.50
N ALA A 182 -5.52 4.64 15.99
CA ALA A 182 -6.03 5.94 15.54
C ALA A 182 -5.59 6.31 14.12
N LEU A 183 -4.58 5.63 13.54
CA LEU A 183 -4.04 5.98 12.23
C LEU A 183 -5.10 6.00 11.14
N GLY A 184 -6.00 5.01 11.11
CA GLY A 184 -7.08 4.92 10.13
C GLY A 184 -8.08 6.08 10.17
N GLN A 185 -8.18 6.77 11.30
CA GLN A 185 -9.05 7.94 11.48
C GLN A 185 -8.27 9.27 11.44
N SER A 186 -6.94 9.21 11.36
CA SER A 186 -6.10 10.40 11.31
C SER A 186 -6.24 11.12 9.97
N VAL A 187 -6.00 12.43 10.00
CA VAL A 187 -5.84 13.26 8.81
C VAL A 187 -4.34 13.39 8.53
N ALA A 188 -3.94 13.25 7.27
CA ALA A 188 -2.55 13.47 6.87
C ALA A 188 -2.16 14.96 7.05
N PRO A 189 -0.87 15.24 7.35
CA PRO A 189 0.19 14.26 7.55
C PRO A 189 0.06 13.51 8.89
N ALA A 190 0.07 12.19 8.83
CA ALA A 190 0.08 11.31 10.00
C ALA A 190 0.80 10.00 9.63
N TRP A 191 1.60 9.46 10.51
CA TRP A 191 2.21 8.17 10.28
C TRP A 191 2.50 7.42 11.57
N CYS A 192 2.57 6.11 11.49
CA CYS A 192 2.84 5.27 12.65
C CYS A 192 3.82 4.15 12.28
N PHE A 193 4.77 3.91 13.16
CA PHE A 193 5.74 2.85 13.04
C PHE A 193 5.48 1.80 14.14
N VAL A 194 5.20 0.57 13.75
CA VAL A 194 4.96 -0.53 14.67
C VAL A 194 5.93 -1.69 14.42
N ASN A 195 6.50 -2.22 15.50
CA ASN A 195 7.27 -3.45 15.43
C ASN A 195 6.32 -4.64 15.43
N VAL A 196 6.56 -5.57 14.52
CA VAL A 196 5.82 -6.83 14.43
C VAL A 196 6.80 -7.98 14.34
N PRO A 197 6.52 -9.14 14.98
CA PRO A 197 7.31 -10.34 14.78
C PRO A 197 7.21 -10.72 13.30
N MET A 198 8.30 -10.62 12.56
CA MET A 198 8.34 -10.96 11.14
C MET A 198 8.93 -12.34 10.94
N ARG A 199 8.51 -13.03 9.88
CA ARG A 199 9.17 -14.25 9.38
C ARG A 199 10.18 -13.84 8.31
N ASP A 200 11.35 -14.46 8.35
CA ASP A 200 12.39 -14.27 7.31
C ASP A 200 12.01 -14.99 6.04
N ILE A 201 11.15 -14.33 5.25
CA ILE A 201 10.73 -14.80 3.94
C ILE A 201 10.66 -13.59 3.02
N SER A 202 11.40 -13.61 1.92
CA SER A 202 11.30 -12.61 0.86
C SER A 202 10.94 -13.24 -0.48
N SER A 203 10.31 -12.48 -1.36
CA SER A 203 10.05 -12.93 -2.73
C SER A 203 11.34 -13.27 -3.48
N SER A 204 12.43 -12.54 -3.22
CA SER A 204 13.74 -12.79 -3.81
C SER A 204 14.31 -14.14 -3.38
N ASP A 205 14.20 -14.50 -2.11
CA ASP A 205 14.67 -15.81 -1.61
C ASP A 205 13.87 -16.97 -2.21
N ILE A 206 12.55 -16.77 -2.41
CA ILE A 206 11.70 -17.79 -3.02
C ILE A 206 12.11 -18.01 -4.47
N ARG A 207 12.35 -16.96 -5.25
CA ARG A 207 12.83 -17.06 -6.63
C ARG A 207 14.22 -17.69 -6.71
N ALA A 208 15.14 -17.29 -5.85
CA ALA A 208 16.49 -17.85 -5.79
C ALA A 208 16.52 -19.36 -5.52
N ARG A 209 15.50 -19.89 -4.84
CA ARG A 209 15.33 -21.33 -4.57
C ARG A 209 14.57 -22.08 -5.67
N GLY A 210 14.23 -21.43 -6.77
CA GLY A 210 13.45 -22.04 -7.87
C GLY A 210 12.03 -22.48 -7.48
N ALA A 211 11.47 -21.88 -6.44
CA ALA A 211 10.14 -22.22 -5.93
C ALA A 211 9.01 -21.32 -6.48
N TRP A 212 9.33 -20.63 -7.60
CA TRP A 212 8.40 -19.75 -8.31
C TRP A 212 8.79 -19.67 -9.79
#